data_d212fa0a2f8a5d87bb0b5f59a0be656f
#
_entry.id   d212fa0a2f8a5d87bb0b5f59a0be656f
#
_cell.length_a   1.000
_cell.length_b   1.000
_cell.length_c   1.000
_cell.angle_alpha   90.00
_cell.angle_beta   90.00
_cell.angle_gamma   90.00
#
_symmetry.space_group_name_H-M   'P 1'
#
loop_
_entity.id
_entity.type
_entity.pdbx_description
1 polymer ?
#
loop_
_entity_poly.entity_id
_entity_poly.type
_entity_poly.pdbx_seq_one_letter_code
_entity_poly.pdbx_strand_id
1 'polypeptide(L)'
;MRYVFAGESHGSCLTAIVEDVPAGLRVSESQINSDLARRQSGYGRGGRQSIERDTVQVTSGIRFGKTIGSPVTLTVRNRDWENWTDRMAVFGEEPEGLVREVTPRPGHADLVGALKTNTDDCRNILERSSARSTAARVAAAGIAREFLADLGVEVFSYVNRIGEAEFREESPFVNCVNYTPLDIETSEVRCPNAQATRAMIAEIERAKAERDTIGGTFRVVATGLVPGLGGYATADDRLTARLGQALFSIQAMKGVEFGMGFEVARRLGSEVHDPIVLDRERDCFTRTSNNAGGLEGGMTTGLPLVATVAMKPIPTLMRPLATVNMDTLEVADASKERSDVCAVPAAAVVAEGEVAFVLANAYQEMFGGSCMADIKANLKSYKARLRTMSR
;
A
#
# COMPACT_ATOMS: atom_id res chain seq x y z
N MET A 1 6.78 7.47 -14.05
CA MET A 1 6.21 8.21 -12.89
C MET A 1 6.95 7.77 -11.64
N ARG A 2 7.41 8.67 -10.81
CA ARG A 2 8.06 8.38 -9.52
C ARG A 2 7.60 9.38 -8.47
N TYR A 3 7.77 9.06 -7.20
CA TYR A 3 7.46 10.00 -6.13
C TYR A 3 8.50 9.95 -5.01
N VAL A 4 8.65 11.07 -4.34
CA VAL A 4 9.31 11.20 -3.05
C VAL A 4 8.33 11.74 -2.04
N PHE A 5 8.52 11.40 -0.77
CA PHE A 5 7.69 11.93 0.30
C PHE A 5 8.52 12.23 1.55
N ALA A 6 8.12 13.26 2.26
CA ALA A 6 8.79 13.78 3.44
C ALA A 6 7.78 14.14 4.52
N GLY A 7 8.30 14.49 5.69
CA GLY A 7 7.52 14.89 6.87
C GLY A 7 7.58 13.86 7.97
N GLU A 8 7.43 14.35 9.19
CA GLU A 8 7.45 13.62 10.45
C GLU A 8 6.02 13.36 10.93
N SER A 9 5.86 12.35 11.79
CA SER A 9 4.55 11.96 12.34
C SER A 9 3.84 13.11 13.06
N HIS A 10 4.59 13.90 13.82
CA HIS A 10 4.13 15.06 14.57
C HIS A 10 4.74 16.38 14.07
N GLY A 11 5.31 16.42 12.86
CA GLY A 11 5.67 17.63 12.15
C GLY A 11 4.45 18.37 11.60
N SER A 12 4.63 19.54 10.99
CA SER A 12 3.54 20.41 10.51
C SER A 12 2.68 19.79 9.40
N CYS A 13 3.31 19.00 8.55
CA CYS A 13 2.64 18.33 7.42
C CYS A 13 3.46 17.17 6.86
N LEU A 14 2.80 16.35 6.05
CA LEU A 14 3.44 15.41 5.16
C LEU A 14 3.36 15.94 3.73
N THR A 15 4.42 15.80 2.97
CA THR A 15 4.48 16.26 1.59
C THR A 15 4.91 15.12 0.67
N ALA A 16 4.26 15.01 -0.48
CA ALA A 16 4.71 14.15 -1.58
C ALA A 16 4.88 14.97 -2.85
N ILE A 17 5.89 14.63 -3.63
CA ILE A 17 6.11 15.18 -4.97
C ILE A 17 6.09 14.01 -5.95
N VAL A 18 5.18 14.09 -6.93
CA VAL A 18 5.05 13.10 -8.01
C VAL A 18 5.63 13.70 -9.28
N GLU A 19 6.64 13.04 -9.83
CA GLU A 19 7.35 13.45 -11.03
C GLU A 19 6.96 12.57 -12.22
N ASP A 20 7.27 13.04 -13.42
CA ASP A 20 7.02 12.36 -14.69
C ASP A 20 5.53 12.04 -14.92
N VAL A 21 4.64 12.93 -14.46
CA VAL A 21 3.20 12.81 -14.68
C VAL A 21 2.88 13.35 -16.10
N PRO A 22 2.26 12.56 -17.00
CA PRO A 22 1.94 13.02 -18.34
C PRO A 22 0.93 14.17 -18.30
N ALA A 23 1.08 15.12 -19.22
CA ALA A 23 0.13 16.23 -19.36
C ALA A 23 -1.26 15.74 -19.78
N GLY A 24 -2.30 16.44 -19.29
CA GLY A 24 -3.69 16.18 -19.69
C GLY A 24 -4.40 15.07 -18.90
N LEU A 25 -3.75 14.48 -17.90
CA LEU A 25 -4.42 13.56 -16.97
C LEU A 25 -5.45 14.34 -16.13
N ARG A 26 -6.69 13.89 -16.09
CA ARG A 26 -7.70 14.40 -15.15
C ARG A 26 -7.40 13.90 -13.76
N VAL A 27 -7.41 14.79 -12.78
CA VAL A 27 -7.18 14.47 -11.36
C VAL A 27 -8.32 15.04 -10.55
N SER A 28 -8.88 14.19 -9.67
CA SER A 28 -9.96 14.55 -8.75
C SER A 28 -9.43 14.64 -7.32
N GLU A 29 -9.44 15.84 -6.74
CA GLU A 29 -9.11 16.04 -5.32
C GLU A 29 -10.04 15.23 -4.41
N SER A 30 -11.33 15.14 -4.75
CA SER A 30 -12.30 14.35 -3.99
C SER A 30 -11.99 12.86 -3.99
N GLN A 31 -11.45 12.32 -5.10
CA GLN A 31 -11.05 10.91 -5.15
C GLN A 31 -9.83 10.67 -4.27
N ILE A 32 -8.83 11.54 -4.31
CA ILE A 32 -7.65 11.45 -3.42
C ILE A 32 -8.08 11.50 -1.96
N ASN A 33 -8.99 12.43 -1.61
CA ASN A 33 -9.52 12.56 -0.26
C ASN A 33 -10.35 11.33 0.17
N SER A 34 -11.06 10.70 -0.76
CA SER A 34 -11.74 9.42 -0.51
C SER A 34 -10.76 8.31 -0.15
N ASP A 35 -9.65 8.18 -0.88
CA ASP A 35 -8.62 7.18 -0.57
C ASP A 35 -7.92 7.47 0.77
N LEU A 36 -7.68 8.73 1.11
CA LEU A 36 -7.18 9.12 2.43
C LEU A 36 -8.16 8.73 3.55
N ALA A 37 -9.46 8.94 3.34
CA ALA A 37 -10.50 8.54 4.30
C ALA A 37 -10.57 7.01 4.45
N ARG A 38 -10.48 6.24 3.35
CA ARG A 38 -10.40 4.77 3.36
C ARG A 38 -9.20 4.28 4.17
N ARG A 39 -8.02 4.91 4.02
CA ARG A 39 -6.82 4.59 4.81
C ARG A 39 -7.04 4.82 6.31
N GLN A 40 -7.84 5.82 6.68
CA GLN A 40 -8.13 6.15 8.08
C GLN A 40 -9.22 5.27 8.69
N SER A 41 -10.06 4.65 7.89
CA SER A 41 -11.15 3.78 8.34
C SER A 41 -10.67 2.40 8.82
N GLY A 42 -11.58 1.60 9.36
CA GLY A 42 -11.37 0.22 9.76
C GLY A 42 -11.55 -0.02 11.26
N TYR A 43 -11.96 -1.24 11.62
CA TYR A 43 -12.12 -1.68 13.00
C TYR A 43 -10.75 -1.90 13.67
N GLY A 44 -10.66 -1.61 14.97
CA GLY A 44 -9.41 -1.75 15.72
C GLY A 44 -8.46 -0.55 15.62
N ARG A 45 -8.91 0.56 15.04
CA ARG A 45 -8.13 1.80 14.93
C ARG A 45 -8.04 2.54 16.27
N GLY A 46 -6.90 3.17 16.53
CA GLY A 46 -6.63 3.95 17.74
C GLY A 46 -7.26 5.35 17.72
N GLY A 47 -7.29 6.01 18.89
CA GLY A 47 -7.92 7.32 19.09
C GLY A 47 -7.38 8.47 18.24
N ARG A 48 -6.19 8.36 17.65
CA ARG A 48 -5.63 9.39 16.74
C ARG A 48 -6.52 9.60 15.51
N GLN A 49 -7.22 8.56 15.05
CA GLN A 49 -8.09 8.64 13.87
C GLN A 49 -9.32 9.55 14.10
N SER A 50 -9.68 9.83 15.35
CA SER A 50 -10.75 10.79 15.67
C SER A 50 -10.29 12.25 15.55
N ILE A 51 -8.99 12.51 15.65
CA ILE A 51 -8.37 13.85 15.58
C ILE A 51 -8.06 14.21 14.13
N GLU A 52 -7.39 13.28 13.43
CA GLU A 52 -6.92 13.48 12.07
C GLU A 52 -8.04 13.19 11.06
N ARG A 53 -8.34 14.17 10.23
CA ARG A 53 -9.14 14.00 9.00
C ARG A 53 -8.25 14.45 7.84
N ASP A 54 -7.60 13.49 7.23
CA ASP A 54 -6.66 13.76 6.16
C ASP A 54 -7.36 14.31 4.94
N THR A 55 -6.90 15.46 4.50
CA THR A 55 -7.26 16.06 3.22
C THR A 55 -6.01 16.52 2.51
N VAL A 56 -5.99 16.36 1.19
CA VAL A 56 -4.88 16.79 0.36
C VAL A 56 -5.02 18.26 -0.02
N GLN A 57 -3.89 18.97 -0.03
CA GLN A 57 -3.74 20.25 -0.70
C GLN A 57 -2.77 20.07 -1.86
N VAL A 58 -3.22 20.35 -3.06
CA VAL A 58 -2.37 20.34 -4.27
C VAL A 58 -1.81 21.74 -4.49
N THR A 59 -0.49 21.87 -4.58
CA THR A 59 0.18 23.18 -4.68
C THR A 59 0.90 23.41 -6.00
N SER A 60 1.09 22.36 -6.82
CA SER A 60 1.71 22.48 -8.16
C SER A 60 1.28 21.35 -9.10
N GLY A 61 1.58 21.51 -10.39
CA GLY A 61 1.47 20.46 -11.41
C GLY A 61 0.06 20.24 -11.99
N ILE A 62 -0.97 20.87 -11.43
CA ILE A 62 -2.37 20.74 -11.88
C ILE A 62 -2.97 22.11 -12.15
N ARG A 63 -3.72 22.23 -13.25
CA ARG A 63 -4.49 23.42 -13.61
C ARG A 63 -5.86 23.00 -14.13
N PHE A 64 -6.93 23.56 -13.54
CA PHE A 64 -8.33 23.21 -13.87
C PHE A 64 -8.61 21.70 -13.87
N GLY A 65 -8.08 21.00 -12.85
CA GLY A 65 -8.26 19.55 -12.69
C GLY A 65 -7.49 18.68 -13.69
N LYS A 66 -6.51 19.24 -14.41
CA LYS A 66 -5.65 18.50 -15.34
C LYS A 66 -4.18 18.76 -15.07
N THR A 67 -3.38 17.70 -15.18
CA THR A 67 -1.92 17.80 -15.10
C THR A 67 -1.36 18.60 -16.28
N ILE A 68 -0.25 19.31 -16.03
CA ILE A 68 0.40 20.17 -17.03
C ILE A 68 1.79 19.67 -17.46
N GLY A 69 2.18 18.44 -17.06
CA GLY A 69 3.47 17.84 -17.37
C GLY A 69 4.61 18.30 -16.46
N SER A 70 4.32 19.00 -15.37
CA SER A 70 5.28 19.37 -14.32
C SER A 70 5.06 18.56 -13.05
N PRO A 71 6.01 18.55 -12.10
CA PRO A 71 5.85 17.83 -10.83
C PRO A 71 4.60 18.26 -10.08
N VAL A 72 3.85 17.27 -9.55
CA VAL A 72 2.65 17.48 -8.74
C VAL A 72 3.04 17.42 -7.27
N THR A 73 2.82 18.50 -6.53
CA THR A 73 3.07 18.55 -5.09
C THR A 73 1.77 18.43 -4.31
N LEU A 74 1.76 17.49 -3.37
CA LEU A 74 0.62 17.11 -2.54
C LEU A 74 1.03 17.25 -1.08
N THR A 75 0.27 17.99 -0.29
CA THR A 75 0.52 18.22 1.13
C THR A 75 -0.68 17.75 1.96
N VAL A 76 -0.42 17.02 3.04
CA VAL A 76 -1.40 16.60 4.04
C VAL A 76 -0.99 17.20 5.38
N ARG A 77 -1.80 18.09 5.94
CA ARG A 77 -1.53 18.73 7.23
C ARG A 77 -1.68 17.75 8.39
N ASN A 78 -0.82 17.88 9.39
CA ASN A 78 -0.98 17.21 10.68
C ASN A 78 -1.73 18.13 11.64
N ARG A 79 -2.93 17.76 12.06
CA ARG A 79 -3.74 18.56 12.98
C ARG A 79 -3.19 18.55 14.40
N ASP A 80 -2.51 17.48 14.79
CA ASP A 80 -1.86 17.35 16.10
C ASP A 80 -0.57 18.20 16.24
N TRP A 81 -0.10 18.81 15.17
CA TRP A 81 1.11 19.67 15.16
C TRP A 81 1.11 20.77 16.22
N GLU A 82 -0.05 21.39 16.47
CA GLU A 82 -0.17 22.48 17.44
C GLU A 82 0.24 22.07 18.87
N ASN A 83 0.15 20.77 19.19
CA ASN A 83 0.57 20.20 20.48
C ASN A 83 2.06 19.79 20.50
N TRP A 84 2.77 19.93 19.37
CA TRP A 84 4.13 19.43 19.19
C TRP A 84 5.16 20.50 18.78
N THR A 85 4.74 21.75 18.66
CA THR A 85 5.58 22.86 18.16
C THR A 85 6.93 22.98 18.88
N ASP A 86 6.95 22.79 20.19
CA ASP A 86 8.17 22.90 20.99
C ASP A 86 9.05 21.64 20.87
N ARG A 87 8.41 20.46 20.89
CA ARG A 87 9.12 19.16 20.82
C ARG A 87 9.65 18.83 19.43
N MET A 88 9.04 19.38 18.39
CA MET A 88 9.38 19.15 16.98
C MET A 88 9.76 20.44 16.28
N ALA A 89 10.26 21.43 17.02
CA ALA A 89 10.72 22.71 16.47
C ALA A 89 11.79 22.46 15.39
N VAL A 90 11.64 23.13 14.23
CA VAL A 90 12.59 22.98 13.11
C VAL A 90 13.91 23.69 13.40
N PHE A 91 13.84 24.80 14.12
CA PHE A 91 14.99 25.63 14.50
C PHE A 91 14.87 26.07 15.96
N GLY A 92 15.96 26.47 16.53
CA GLY A 92 16.07 26.93 17.92
C GLY A 92 16.93 26.01 18.78
N GLU A 93 16.93 26.27 20.05
CA GLU A 93 17.62 25.44 21.06
C GLU A 93 16.64 24.37 21.58
N GLU A 94 17.19 23.23 21.97
CA GLU A 94 16.41 22.18 22.61
C GLU A 94 15.79 22.69 23.92
N PRO A 95 14.46 22.51 24.11
CA PRO A 95 13.81 22.98 25.32
C PRO A 95 14.40 22.34 26.59
N GLU A 96 14.60 23.12 27.63
CA GLU A 96 15.03 22.61 28.93
C GLU A 96 13.99 21.57 29.44
N GLY A 97 14.47 20.39 29.84
CA GLY A 97 13.60 19.30 30.32
C GLY A 97 12.87 18.53 29.23
N LEU A 98 13.30 18.59 27.97
CA LEU A 98 12.78 17.74 26.91
C LEU A 98 12.89 16.26 27.32
N VAL A 99 11.76 15.56 27.31
CA VAL A 99 11.73 14.11 27.59
C VAL A 99 12.07 13.34 26.31
N ARG A 100 13.27 12.71 26.33
CA ARG A 100 13.73 11.84 25.25
C ARG A 100 13.06 10.46 25.30
N GLU A 101 12.95 9.83 24.16
CA GLU A 101 12.49 8.44 24.03
C GLU A 101 13.70 7.51 24.09
N VAL A 102 13.95 6.96 25.28
CA VAL A 102 15.12 6.12 25.55
C VAL A 102 14.81 4.64 25.81
N THR A 103 13.53 4.25 25.70
CA THR A 103 13.06 2.86 25.88
C THR A 103 12.51 2.28 24.56
N PRO A 104 13.40 1.81 23.65
CA PRO A 104 13.04 1.41 22.30
C PRO A 104 12.06 0.22 22.29
N ARG A 105 11.11 0.24 21.37
CA ARG A 105 10.08 -0.81 21.24
C ARG A 105 10.63 -2.02 20.49
N PRO A 106 10.53 -3.25 21.06
CA PRO A 106 10.84 -4.47 20.32
C PRO A 106 10.01 -4.58 19.03
N GLY A 107 10.67 -4.94 17.93
CA GLY A 107 10.02 -5.06 16.61
C GLY A 107 9.78 -3.75 15.88
N HIS A 108 10.19 -2.60 16.42
CA HIS A 108 10.17 -1.29 15.75
C HIS A 108 11.56 -0.89 15.24
N ALA A 109 11.65 0.24 14.54
CA ALA A 109 12.90 0.78 14.03
C ALA A 109 13.74 1.50 15.10
N ASP A 110 13.19 1.77 16.28
CA ASP A 110 13.72 2.67 17.31
C ASP A 110 15.19 2.40 17.62
N LEU A 111 15.53 1.23 18.15
CA LEU A 111 16.89 0.90 18.55
C LEU A 111 17.87 0.88 17.38
N VAL A 112 17.52 0.13 16.32
CA VAL A 112 18.45 -0.03 15.18
C VAL A 112 18.64 1.27 14.41
N GLY A 113 17.61 2.11 14.37
CA GLY A 113 17.68 3.46 13.82
C GLY A 113 18.55 4.38 14.64
N ALA A 114 18.36 4.40 15.97
CA ALA A 114 19.18 5.19 16.90
C ALA A 114 20.67 4.83 16.79
N LEU A 115 20.99 3.53 16.79
CA LEU A 115 22.36 3.04 16.59
C LEU A 115 22.94 3.45 15.23
N LYS A 116 22.13 3.36 14.16
CA LYS A 116 22.57 3.73 12.81
C LYS A 116 22.88 5.22 12.66
N THR A 117 22.10 6.08 13.29
CA THR A 117 22.21 7.54 13.17
C THR A 117 22.99 8.17 14.31
N ASN A 118 23.49 7.36 15.26
CA ASN A 118 24.22 7.79 16.45
C ASN A 118 23.46 8.85 17.25
N THR A 119 22.18 8.58 17.51
CA THR A 119 21.32 9.42 18.37
C THR A 119 20.98 8.69 19.67
N ASP A 120 20.85 9.42 20.75
CA ASP A 120 20.42 8.95 22.06
C ASP A 120 18.92 9.16 22.30
N ASP A 121 18.20 9.68 21.30
CA ASP A 121 16.75 9.86 21.32
C ASP A 121 16.09 9.09 20.17
N CYS A 122 15.35 8.05 20.53
CA CYS A 122 14.55 7.26 19.56
C CYS A 122 13.44 8.08 18.89
N ARG A 123 13.09 9.26 19.41
CA ARG A 123 12.06 10.15 18.84
C ARG A 123 12.35 10.46 17.36
N ASN A 124 13.60 10.78 17.02
CA ASN A 124 14.00 11.09 15.64
C ASN A 124 13.70 9.94 14.65
N ILE A 125 13.87 8.71 15.12
CA ILE A 125 13.58 7.50 14.31
C ILE A 125 12.08 7.24 14.24
N LEU A 126 11.39 7.36 15.39
CA LEU A 126 9.95 7.12 15.51
C LEU A 126 9.16 8.04 14.59
N GLU A 127 9.50 9.32 14.57
CA GLU A 127 8.82 10.34 13.77
C GLU A 127 8.79 9.98 12.28
N ARG A 128 9.88 9.48 11.73
CA ARG A 128 9.98 9.13 10.31
C ARG A 128 9.51 7.71 10.01
N SER A 129 9.70 6.75 10.90
CA SER A 129 9.29 5.35 10.71
C SER A 129 7.80 5.10 10.97
N SER A 130 7.11 6.08 11.52
CA SER A 130 5.68 6.02 11.81
C SER A 130 4.83 5.75 10.57
N ALA A 131 3.79 4.93 10.72
CA ALA A 131 2.78 4.70 9.67
C ALA A 131 1.99 5.95 9.27
N ARG A 132 2.13 7.07 10.00
CA ARG A 132 1.57 8.39 9.61
C ARG A 132 2.07 8.80 8.22
N SER A 133 3.32 8.50 7.88
CA SER A 133 3.92 8.79 6.57
C SER A 133 3.16 8.17 5.39
N THR A 134 2.37 7.12 5.62
CA THR A 134 1.55 6.49 4.58
C THR A 134 0.44 7.39 4.04
N ALA A 135 0.04 8.45 4.76
CA ALA A 135 -0.91 9.43 4.22
C ALA A 135 -0.36 10.15 2.99
N ALA A 136 0.94 10.55 3.00
CA ALA A 136 1.57 11.14 1.82
C ALA A 136 1.69 10.13 0.66
N ARG A 137 1.95 8.84 0.96
CA ARG A 137 2.00 7.77 -0.04
C ARG A 137 0.65 7.57 -0.71
N VAL A 138 -0.44 7.51 0.07
CA VAL A 138 -1.81 7.37 -0.46
C VAL A 138 -2.21 8.61 -1.27
N ALA A 139 -1.88 9.82 -0.81
CA ALA A 139 -2.14 11.03 -1.57
C ALA A 139 -1.44 11.01 -2.93
N ALA A 140 -0.13 10.66 -2.96
CA ALA A 140 0.63 10.51 -4.20
C ALA A 140 0.03 9.41 -5.10
N ALA A 141 -0.38 8.28 -4.51
CA ALA A 141 -0.97 7.16 -5.24
C ALA A 141 -2.28 7.54 -5.95
N GLY A 142 -3.01 8.54 -5.48
CA GLY A 142 -4.20 9.04 -6.16
C GLY A 142 -3.90 9.46 -7.60
N ILE A 143 -2.73 10.05 -7.88
CA ILE A 143 -2.31 10.40 -9.25
C ILE A 143 -2.11 9.14 -10.11
N ALA A 144 -1.44 8.12 -9.57
CA ALA A 144 -1.21 6.87 -10.29
C ALA A 144 -2.51 6.09 -10.53
N ARG A 145 -3.44 6.11 -9.58
CA ARG A 145 -4.77 5.47 -9.71
C ARG A 145 -5.61 6.14 -10.78
N GLU A 146 -5.65 7.47 -10.83
CA GLU A 146 -6.35 8.22 -11.89
C GLU A 146 -5.74 7.95 -13.28
N PHE A 147 -4.41 7.87 -13.36
CA PHE A 147 -3.71 7.49 -14.58
C PHE A 147 -4.12 6.10 -15.07
N LEU A 148 -4.14 5.12 -14.19
CA LEU A 148 -4.53 3.76 -14.51
C LEU A 148 -6.02 3.65 -14.87
N ALA A 149 -6.90 4.33 -14.13
CA ALA A 149 -8.32 4.36 -14.40
C ALA A 149 -8.62 4.93 -15.80
N ASP A 150 -7.91 5.98 -16.22
CA ASP A 150 -8.02 6.58 -17.56
C ASP A 150 -7.55 5.65 -18.70
N LEU A 151 -6.79 4.58 -18.36
CA LEU A 151 -6.38 3.51 -19.26
C LEU A 151 -7.23 2.23 -19.15
N GLY A 152 -8.24 2.23 -18.25
CA GLY A 152 -9.15 1.11 -18.02
C GLY A 152 -8.62 0.06 -17.07
N VAL A 153 -7.70 0.42 -16.17
CA VAL A 153 -7.14 -0.44 -15.14
C VAL A 153 -7.70 -0.04 -13.79
N GLU A 154 -8.21 -1.00 -13.04
CA GLU A 154 -8.69 -0.82 -11.67
C GLU A 154 -7.77 -1.55 -10.69
N VAL A 155 -7.46 -0.92 -9.54
CA VAL A 155 -6.70 -1.51 -8.44
C VAL A 155 -7.53 -1.39 -7.16
N PHE A 156 -7.77 -2.53 -6.50
CA PHE A 156 -8.49 -2.60 -5.25
C PHE A 156 -7.87 -3.65 -4.32
N SER A 157 -8.29 -3.67 -3.06
CA SER A 157 -7.82 -4.66 -2.09
C SER A 157 -8.93 -5.09 -1.15
N TYR A 158 -8.76 -6.28 -0.56
CA TYR A 158 -9.63 -6.76 0.52
C TYR A 158 -8.83 -7.59 1.51
N VAL A 159 -9.29 -7.59 2.76
CA VAL A 159 -8.69 -8.37 3.84
C VAL A 159 -9.24 -9.80 3.76
N ASN A 160 -8.33 -10.76 3.73
CA ASN A 160 -8.71 -12.17 3.71
C ASN A 160 -8.40 -12.91 5.02
N ARG A 161 -7.59 -12.30 5.94
CA ARG A 161 -7.30 -12.90 7.25
C ARG A 161 -6.95 -11.84 8.30
N ILE A 162 -7.46 -12.01 9.52
CA ILE A 162 -6.99 -11.33 10.73
C ILE A 162 -6.87 -12.38 11.82
N GLY A 163 -5.68 -12.53 12.41
CA GLY A 163 -5.39 -13.61 13.35
C GLY A 163 -5.67 -14.98 12.76
N GLU A 164 -6.50 -15.77 13.44
CA GLU A 164 -6.94 -17.08 12.97
C GLU A 164 -8.18 -17.04 12.10
N ALA A 165 -8.91 -15.92 12.09
CA ALA A 165 -10.11 -15.76 11.26
C ALA A 165 -9.74 -15.50 9.80
N GLU A 166 -10.16 -16.40 8.92
CA GLU A 166 -9.82 -16.38 7.49
C GLU A 166 -11.09 -16.45 6.61
N PHE A 167 -11.11 -15.62 5.59
CA PHE A 167 -12.04 -15.72 4.48
C PHE A 167 -11.45 -16.67 3.43
N ARG A 168 -11.94 -17.92 3.42
CA ARG A 168 -11.54 -18.93 2.45
C ARG A 168 -12.42 -18.84 1.22
N GLU A 169 -11.80 -18.68 0.08
CA GLU A 169 -12.44 -18.55 -1.22
C GLU A 169 -12.20 -19.81 -2.05
N GLU A 170 -13.21 -20.21 -2.81
CA GLU A 170 -13.02 -21.14 -3.92
C GLU A 170 -12.37 -20.39 -5.09
N SER A 171 -11.28 -20.94 -5.64
CA SER A 171 -10.55 -20.34 -6.77
C SER A 171 -10.22 -18.83 -6.56
N PRO A 172 -9.50 -18.48 -5.49
CA PRO A 172 -9.33 -17.10 -5.03
C PRO A 172 -8.66 -16.18 -6.05
N PHE A 173 -7.91 -16.74 -7.00
CA PHE A 173 -7.20 -15.95 -8.02
C PHE A 173 -8.04 -15.69 -9.28
N VAL A 174 -9.18 -16.33 -9.39
CA VAL A 174 -10.18 -16.13 -10.47
C VAL A 174 -11.37 -15.35 -9.92
N ASN A 175 -11.92 -15.78 -8.79
CA ASN A 175 -13.13 -15.20 -8.20
C ASN A 175 -12.91 -13.86 -7.51
N CYS A 176 -11.67 -13.43 -7.27
CA CYS A 176 -11.35 -12.15 -6.66
C CYS A 176 -11.97 -10.94 -7.38
N VAL A 177 -12.29 -11.06 -8.65
CA VAL A 177 -12.95 -10.01 -9.47
C VAL A 177 -14.45 -9.92 -9.26
N ASN A 178 -15.05 -10.86 -8.54
CA ASN A 178 -16.49 -10.87 -8.28
C ASN A 178 -16.89 -9.94 -7.14
N TYR A 179 -15.93 -9.39 -6.39
CA TYR A 179 -16.17 -8.46 -5.31
C TYR A 179 -16.16 -7.03 -5.82
N THR A 180 -17.23 -6.31 -5.54
CA THR A 180 -17.30 -4.88 -5.88
C THR A 180 -16.65 -4.03 -4.77
N PRO A 181 -16.21 -2.80 -5.08
CA PRO A 181 -15.79 -1.87 -4.03
C PRO A 181 -16.83 -1.68 -2.92
N LEU A 182 -18.13 -1.74 -3.26
CA LEU A 182 -19.22 -1.63 -2.27
C LEU A 182 -19.20 -2.81 -1.28
N ASP A 183 -19.02 -4.03 -1.75
CA ASP A 183 -18.96 -5.23 -0.89
C ASP A 183 -17.80 -5.14 0.11
N ILE A 184 -16.69 -4.57 -0.33
CA ILE A 184 -15.47 -4.42 0.48
C ILE A 184 -15.60 -3.25 1.47
N GLU A 185 -16.02 -2.07 1.01
CA GLU A 185 -16.02 -0.85 1.81
C GLU A 185 -17.16 -0.79 2.84
N THR A 186 -18.22 -1.60 2.69
CA THR A 186 -19.27 -1.74 3.71
C THR A 186 -18.84 -2.57 4.92
N SER A 187 -17.75 -3.33 4.79
CA SER A 187 -17.17 -4.12 5.90
C SER A 187 -16.22 -3.26 6.73
N GLU A 188 -16.39 -3.26 8.05
CA GLU A 188 -15.50 -2.55 8.98
C GLU A 188 -14.06 -3.05 8.96
N VAL A 189 -13.81 -4.27 8.46
CA VAL A 189 -12.47 -4.84 8.26
C VAL A 189 -12.11 -5.03 6.79
N ARG A 190 -12.91 -4.47 5.85
CA ARG A 190 -12.68 -4.57 4.40
C ARG A 190 -12.66 -6.01 3.87
N CYS A 191 -13.46 -6.89 4.46
CA CYS A 191 -13.64 -8.27 4.01
C CYS A 191 -14.99 -8.42 3.28
N PRO A 192 -15.05 -8.94 2.04
CA PRO A 192 -16.29 -9.01 1.26
C PRO A 192 -17.26 -10.09 1.75
N ASN A 193 -16.97 -10.76 2.85
CA ASN A 193 -17.79 -11.82 3.43
C ASN A 193 -18.24 -11.46 4.85
N ALA A 194 -19.55 -11.36 5.08
CA ALA A 194 -20.11 -10.93 6.37
C ALA A 194 -19.83 -11.89 7.54
N GLN A 195 -19.71 -13.19 7.29
CA GLN A 195 -19.36 -14.16 8.33
C GLN A 195 -17.90 -14.02 8.75
N ALA A 196 -17.00 -13.95 7.78
CA ALA A 196 -15.58 -13.73 8.01
C ALA A 196 -15.33 -12.36 8.67
N THR A 197 -16.05 -11.29 8.27
CA THR A 197 -16.03 -9.97 8.91
C THR A 197 -16.28 -10.08 10.40
N ARG A 198 -17.35 -10.77 10.83
CA ARG A 198 -17.66 -10.95 12.27
C ARG A 198 -16.58 -11.73 13.01
N ALA A 199 -16.05 -12.79 12.40
CA ALA A 199 -14.96 -13.56 12.99
C ALA A 199 -13.66 -12.75 13.14
N MET A 200 -13.29 -11.94 12.14
CA MET A 200 -12.14 -11.05 12.19
C MET A 200 -12.30 -9.94 13.26
N ILE A 201 -13.50 -9.39 13.42
CA ILE A 201 -13.80 -8.43 14.49
C ILE A 201 -13.63 -9.09 15.86
N ALA A 202 -14.07 -10.33 16.03
CA ALA A 202 -13.90 -11.08 17.29
C ALA A 202 -12.41 -11.29 17.63
N GLU A 203 -11.55 -11.57 16.64
CA GLU A 203 -10.09 -11.66 16.82
C GLU A 203 -9.48 -10.33 17.29
N ILE A 204 -9.93 -9.20 16.71
CA ILE A 204 -9.48 -7.86 17.13
C ILE A 204 -9.91 -7.57 18.57
N GLU A 205 -11.15 -7.87 18.93
CA GLU A 205 -11.65 -7.67 20.31
C GLU A 205 -10.93 -8.56 21.31
N ARG A 206 -10.58 -9.80 20.95
CA ARG A 206 -9.74 -10.68 21.77
C ARG A 206 -8.36 -10.05 22.01
N ALA A 207 -7.68 -9.61 20.98
CA ALA A 207 -6.37 -8.96 21.10
C ALA A 207 -6.44 -7.70 21.99
N LYS A 208 -7.49 -6.88 21.81
CA LYS A 208 -7.73 -5.67 22.61
C LYS A 208 -7.96 -5.99 24.10
N ALA A 209 -8.72 -7.06 24.41
CA ALA A 209 -8.95 -7.49 25.77
C ALA A 209 -7.66 -7.98 26.45
N GLU A 210 -6.76 -8.61 25.69
CA GLU A 210 -5.43 -9.05 26.12
C GLU A 210 -4.42 -7.89 26.18
N ARG A 211 -4.80 -6.65 25.77
CA ARG A 211 -3.95 -5.46 25.70
C ARG A 211 -2.79 -5.64 24.71
N ASP A 212 -3.04 -6.36 23.63
CA ASP A 212 -2.11 -6.77 22.60
C ASP A 212 -2.54 -6.19 21.23
N THR A 213 -1.82 -6.54 20.17
CA THR A 213 -2.09 -6.18 18.78
C THR A 213 -2.15 -7.43 17.91
N ILE A 214 -2.82 -7.34 16.76
CA ILE A 214 -3.00 -8.48 15.86
C ILE A 214 -2.71 -8.09 14.42
N GLY A 215 -2.07 -9.00 13.70
CA GLY A 215 -1.78 -8.90 12.27
C GLY A 215 -2.76 -9.69 11.42
N GLY A 216 -2.45 -9.80 10.14
CA GLY A 216 -3.26 -10.55 9.20
C GLY A 216 -2.72 -10.48 7.78
N THR A 217 -3.54 -10.89 6.83
CA THR A 217 -3.23 -10.82 5.40
C THR A 217 -4.34 -10.11 4.62
N PHE A 218 -3.95 -9.47 3.54
CA PHE A 218 -4.86 -8.87 2.59
C PHE A 218 -4.42 -9.17 1.16
N ARG A 219 -5.35 -9.10 0.22
CA ARG A 219 -5.07 -9.22 -1.21
C ARG A 219 -5.18 -7.87 -1.89
N VAL A 220 -4.26 -7.61 -2.81
CA VAL A 220 -4.34 -6.49 -3.76
C VAL A 220 -4.56 -7.09 -5.14
N VAL A 221 -5.59 -6.60 -5.81
CA VAL A 221 -6.02 -7.05 -7.13
C VAL A 221 -5.93 -5.90 -8.11
N ALA A 222 -5.37 -6.16 -9.30
CA ALA A 222 -5.44 -5.21 -10.42
C ALA A 222 -6.07 -5.90 -11.64
N THR A 223 -7.07 -5.26 -12.23
CA THR A 223 -7.81 -5.75 -13.41
C THR A 223 -7.65 -4.81 -14.59
N GLY A 224 -8.03 -5.26 -15.79
CA GLY A 224 -7.93 -4.44 -17.02
C GLY A 224 -6.52 -4.33 -17.59
N LEU A 225 -5.56 -5.08 -17.05
CA LEU A 225 -4.17 -5.08 -17.50
C LEU A 225 -4.04 -5.65 -18.91
N VAL A 226 -3.17 -5.04 -19.71
CA VAL A 226 -2.74 -5.67 -20.97
C VAL A 226 -1.64 -6.70 -20.69
N PRO A 227 -1.52 -7.79 -21.46
CA PRO A 227 -0.40 -8.71 -21.33
C PRO A 227 0.91 -8.02 -21.74
N GLY A 228 2.03 -8.42 -21.11
CA GLY A 228 3.37 -7.98 -21.48
C GLY A 228 3.88 -6.72 -20.77
N LEU A 229 3.18 -6.16 -19.77
CA LEU A 229 3.76 -5.11 -18.93
C LEU A 229 4.89 -5.69 -18.06
N GLY A 230 5.95 -4.94 -17.89
CA GLY A 230 7.18 -5.39 -17.24
C GLY A 230 8.15 -6.02 -18.25
N GLY A 231 9.08 -6.85 -17.79
CA GLY A 231 10.09 -7.43 -18.66
C GLY A 231 10.59 -8.78 -18.18
N TYR A 232 11.20 -9.50 -19.11
CA TYR A 232 11.85 -10.79 -18.86
C TYR A 232 13.38 -10.72 -19.01
N ALA A 233 13.87 -9.65 -19.65
CA ALA A 233 15.27 -9.57 -20.07
C ALA A 233 16.23 -9.28 -18.91
N THR A 234 15.83 -8.42 -17.97
CA THR A 234 16.65 -8.06 -16.80
C THR A 234 15.90 -8.32 -15.50
N ALA A 235 16.62 -8.35 -14.39
CA ALA A 235 16.02 -8.53 -13.08
C ALA A 235 15.13 -7.33 -12.68
N ASP A 236 15.57 -6.13 -13.02
CA ASP A 236 14.90 -4.86 -12.66
C ASP A 236 13.63 -4.61 -13.48
N ASP A 237 13.53 -5.22 -14.67
CA ASP A 237 12.33 -5.12 -15.51
C ASP A 237 11.19 -6.00 -15.02
N ARG A 238 11.46 -7.00 -14.19
CA ARG A 238 10.46 -7.95 -13.72
C ARG A 238 9.46 -7.28 -12.77
N LEU A 239 8.19 -7.29 -13.13
CA LEU A 239 7.13 -6.76 -12.26
C LEU A 239 7.06 -7.47 -10.91
N THR A 240 7.34 -8.77 -10.84
CA THR A 240 7.42 -9.51 -9.57
C THR A 240 8.43 -8.88 -8.61
N ALA A 241 9.62 -8.48 -9.10
CA ALA A 241 10.64 -7.82 -8.29
C ALA A 241 10.20 -6.42 -7.87
N ARG A 242 9.68 -5.62 -8.80
CA ARG A 242 9.24 -4.23 -8.56
C ARG A 242 8.04 -4.16 -7.61
N LEU A 243 7.05 -5.03 -7.77
CA LEU A 243 5.91 -5.15 -6.87
C LEU A 243 6.33 -5.66 -5.50
N GLY A 244 7.23 -6.65 -5.42
CA GLY A 244 7.80 -7.12 -4.17
C GLY A 244 8.49 -6.00 -3.41
N GLN A 245 9.38 -5.24 -4.07
CA GLN A 245 10.06 -4.08 -3.49
C GLN A 245 9.06 -3.04 -2.96
N ALA A 246 8.06 -2.67 -3.76
CA ALA A 246 7.06 -1.67 -3.39
C ALA A 246 6.25 -2.11 -2.17
N LEU A 247 5.74 -3.35 -2.17
CA LEU A 247 4.95 -3.91 -1.07
C LEU A 247 5.76 -4.08 0.21
N PHE A 248 7.01 -4.59 0.15
CA PHE A 248 7.89 -4.68 1.31
C PHE A 248 8.38 -3.31 1.82
N SER A 249 8.28 -2.25 1.03
CA SER A 249 8.59 -0.88 1.48
C SER A 249 7.55 -0.31 2.45
N ILE A 250 6.37 -0.94 2.55
CA ILE A 250 5.32 -0.56 3.50
C ILE A 250 5.71 -1.08 4.88
N GLN A 251 5.49 -0.27 5.91
CA GLN A 251 5.78 -0.64 7.30
C GLN A 251 5.03 -1.92 7.69
N ALA A 252 5.67 -2.76 8.48
CA ALA A 252 5.14 -4.01 9.04
C ALA A 252 4.87 -5.16 8.04
N MET A 253 5.13 -5.01 6.75
CA MET A 253 4.98 -6.13 5.80
C MET A 253 6.09 -7.16 6.01
N LYS A 254 5.71 -8.45 6.04
CA LYS A 254 6.59 -9.60 6.32
C LYS A 254 6.53 -10.71 5.28
N GLY A 255 5.52 -10.70 4.43
CA GLY A 255 5.37 -11.66 3.36
C GLY A 255 4.64 -11.04 2.17
N VAL A 256 5.05 -11.43 0.97
CA VAL A 256 4.39 -11.08 -0.29
C VAL A 256 4.36 -12.32 -1.16
N GLU A 257 3.19 -12.68 -1.66
CA GLU A 257 2.98 -13.80 -2.56
C GLU A 257 2.20 -13.32 -3.79
N PHE A 258 2.48 -13.93 -4.94
CA PHE A 258 1.72 -13.73 -6.18
C PHE A 258 1.02 -15.04 -6.54
N GLY A 259 -0.30 -14.97 -6.80
CA GLY A 259 -1.10 -16.15 -7.07
C GLY A 259 -1.02 -17.16 -5.92
N MET A 260 -0.70 -18.41 -6.24
CA MET A 260 -0.57 -19.50 -5.25
C MET A 260 0.60 -19.33 -4.27
N GLY A 261 1.55 -18.42 -4.55
CA GLY A 261 2.66 -18.14 -3.65
C GLY A 261 3.44 -19.38 -3.23
N PHE A 262 3.65 -19.58 -1.92
CA PHE A 262 4.38 -20.73 -1.37
C PHE A 262 3.71 -22.09 -1.61
N GLU A 263 2.42 -22.13 -1.92
CA GLU A 263 1.71 -23.39 -2.18
C GLU A 263 2.22 -24.10 -3.45
N VAL A 264 2.80 -23.35 -4.41
CA VAL A 264 3.41 -23.95 -5.63
C VAL A 264 4.50 -24.96 -5.32
N ALA A 265 5.24 -24.78 -4.20
CA ALA A 265 6.34 -25.65 -3.81
C ALA A 265 5.90 -27.04 -3.36
N ARG A 266 4.59 -27.24 -3.11
CA ARG A 266 4.01 -28.50 -2.64
C ARG A 266 3.30 -29.27 -3.75
N ARG A 267 3.27 -28.76 -4.98
CA ARG A 267 2.49 -29.27 -6.09
C ARG A 267 3.33 -29.66 -7.28
N LEU A 268 2.77 -30.51 -8.12
CA LEU A 268 3.37 -30.82 -9.41
C LEU A 268 3.18 -29.68 -10.40
N GLY A 269 4.10 -29.51 -11.34
CA GLY A 269 4.02 -28.44 -12.35
C GLY A 269 2.71 -28.45 -13.15
N SER A 270 2.16 -29.63 -13.45
CA SER A 270 0.87 -29.76 -14.14
C SER A 270 -0.35 -29.28 -13.35
N GLU A 271 -0.21 -29.13 -12.03
CA GLU A 271 -1.25 -28.59 -11.14
C GLU A 271 -1.08 -27.09 -10.88
N VAL A 272 0.09 -26.55 -11.19
CA VAL A 272 0.45 -25.15 -10.94
C VAL A 272 0.31 -24.29 -12.19
N HIS A 273 0.89 -24.74 -13.33
CA HIS A 273 0.96 -23.90 -14.52
C HIS A 273 -0.40 -23.72 -15.17
N ASP A 274 -0.71 -22.48 -15.56
CA ASP A 274 -2.00 -22.07 -16.12
C ASP A 274 -2.06 -22.44 -17.62
N PRO A 275 -2.92 -23.39 -18.07
CA PRO A 275 -3.00 -23.78 -19.47
C PRO A 275 -3.44 -22.64 -20.37
N ILE A 276 -2.74 -22.45 -21.49
CA ILE A 276 -3.02 -21.39 -22.47
C ILE A 276 -4.10 -21.85 -23.45
N VAL A 277 -5.09 -21.00 -23.67
CA VAL A 277 -6.20 -21.23 -24.62
C VAL A 277 -6.47 -19.99 -25.47
N LEU A 278 -7.13 -20.20 -26.60
CA LEU A 278 -7.64 -19.11 -27.44
C LEU A 278 -9.09 -18.80 -27.05
N ASP A 279 -9.30 -17.58 -26.52
CA ASP A 279 -10.66 -17.03 -26.38
C ASP A 279 -11.12 -16.47 -27.73
N ARG A 280 -12.04 -17.21 -28.38
CA ARG A 280 -12.52 -16.87 -29.73
C ARG A 280 -13.49 -15.69 -29.73
N GLU A 281 -14.15 -15.40 -28.60
CA GLU A 281 -15.09 -14.28 -28.50
C GLU A 281 -14.31 -12.96 -28.35
N ARG A 282 -13.26 -12.98 -27.55
CA ARG A 282 -12.38 -11.82 -27.33
C ARG A 282 -11.24 -11.69 -28.34
N ASP A 283 -11.06 -12.71 -29.20
CA ASP A 283 -9.96 -12.80 -30.19
C ASP A 283 -8.58 -12.58 -29.54
N CYS A 284 -8.30 -13.36 -28.48
CA CYS A 284 -7.04 -13.24 -27.73
C CYS A 284 -6.64 -14.55 -27.07
N PHE A 285 -5.34 -14.71 -26.80
CA PHE A 285 -4.83 -15.76 -25.92
C PHE A 285 -5.16 -15.45 -24.46
N THR A 286 -5.63 -16.44 -23.73
CA THR A 286 -5.93 -16.36 -22.31
C THR A 286 -5.51 -17.66 -21.60
N ARG A 287 -5.90 -17.83 -20.34
CA ARG A 287 -5.64 -19.05 -19.56
C ARG A 287 -6.93 -19.54 -18.91
N THR A 288 -6.96 -20.84 -18.59
CA THR A 288 -8.10 -21.47 -17.94
C THR A 288 -8.08 -21.33 -16.41
N SER A 289 -6.95 -20.92 -15.84
CA SER A 289 -6.73 -20.66 -14.41
C SER A 289 -5.83 -19.43 -14.23
N ASN A 290 -5.60 -19.02 -13.01
CA ASN A 290 -4.75 -17.86 -12.69
C ASN A 290 -3.87 -18.14 -11.45
N ASN A 291 -3.29 -19.33 -11.40
CA ASN A 291 -2.42 -19.77 -10.31
C ASN A 291 -1.16 -18.90 -10.17
N ALA A 292 -0.67 -18.39 -11.31
CA ALA A 292 0.46 -17.45 -11.36
C ALA A 292 0.11 -16.04 -10.83
N GLY A 293 -1.16 -15.75 -10.52
CA GLY A 293 -1.60 -14.45 -10.05
C GLY A 293 -1.41 -13.32 -11.06
N GLY A 294 -1.61 -13.60 -12.36
CA GLY A 294 -1.52 -12.62 -13.44
C GLY A 294 -0.09 -12.29 -13.90
N LEU A 295 0.94 -12.99 -13.40
CA LEU A 295 2.35 -12.72 -13.70
C LEU A 295 3.08 -13.99 -14.15
N GLU A 296 3.66 -13.97 -15.34
CA GLU A 296 4.55 -15.02 -15.87
C GLU A 296 5.84 -14.40 -16.39
N GLY A 297 6.98 -14.98 -16.02
CA GLY A 297 8.29 -14.50 -16.47
C GLY A 297 8.63 -13.05 -16.10
N GLY A 298 7.93 -12.46 -15.13
CA GLY A 298 8.07 -11.05 -14.73
C GLY A 298 7.17 -10.07 -15.49
N MET A 299 6.24 -10.58 -16.32
CA MET A 299 5.31 -9.80 -17.12
C MET A 299 3.86 -10.13 -16.80
N THR A 300 2.97 -9.18 -17.05
CA THR A 300 1.51 -9.42 -16.94
C THR A 300 1.03 -10.38 -18.02
N THR A 301 0.05 -11.21 -17.67
CA THR A 301 -0.59 -12.18 -18.59
C THR A 301 -1.85 -11.64 -19.25
N GLY A 302 -2.38 -10.50 -18.78
CA GLY A 302 -3.71 -9.98 -19.14
C GLY A 302 -4.84 -10.48 -18.22
N LEU A 303 -4.57 -11.48 -17.37
CA LEU A 303 -5.45 -11.88 -16.27
C LEU A 303 -5.30 -10.93 -15.08
N PRO A 304 -6.21 -10.97 -14.09
CA PRO A 304 -6.06 -10.19 -12.88
C PRO A 304 -4.70 -10.43 -12.19
N LEU A 305 -3.99 -9.38 -11.86
CA LEU A 305 -2.84 -9.46 -10.96
C LEU A 305 -3.36 -9.63 -9.53
N VAL A 306 -2.86 -10.64 -8.82
CA VAL A 306 -3.26 -10.93 -7.45
C VAL A 306 -2.02 -11.10 -6.58
N ALA A 307 -1.84 -10.18 -5.64
CA ALA A 307 -0.79 -10.24 -4.62
C ALA A 307 -1.41 -10.42 -3.24
N THR A 308 -0.92 -11.38 -2.46
CA THR A 308 -1.28 -11.54 -1.04
C THR A 308 -0.14 -11.02 -0.18
N VAL A 309 -0.46 -10.19 0.80
CA VAL A 309 0.53 -9.51 1.65
C VAL A 309 0.25 -9.81 3.11
N ALA A 310 1.29 -10.18 3.86
CA ALA A 310 1.22 -10.47 5.28
C ALA A 310 1.77 -9.29 6.10
N MET A 311 0.95 -8.78 7.01
CA MET A 311 1.30 -7.74 7.96
C MET A 311 1.47 -8.32 9.36
N LYS A 312 2.63 -8.07 10.00
CA LYS A 312 2.83 -8.43 11.41
C LYS A 312 1.98 -7.54 12.32
N PRO A 313 1.72 -7.96 13.59
CA PRO A 313 1.15 -7.10 14.62
C PRO A 313 1.95 -5.82 14.81
N ILE A 314 1.28 -4.75 15.22
CA ILE A 314 1.92 -3.46 15.50
C ILE A 314 2.78 -3.60 16.76
N PRO A 315 4.03 -3.06 16.78
CA PRO A 315 4.97 -3.29 17.89
C PRO A 315 4.67 -2.47 19.16
N THR A 316 3.71 -1.56 19.12
CA THR A 316 3.30 -0.77 20.29
C THR A 316 2.15 -1.46 21.01
N LEU A 317 2.46 -2.12 22.14
CA LEU A 317 1.51 -2.89 22.93
C LEU A 317 1.05 -2.10 24.15
N MET A 318 -0.23 -2.23 24.52
CA MET A 318 -0.75 -1.68 25.80
C MET A 318 -0.26 -2.45 27.02
N ARG A 319 0.23 -3.69 26.83
CA ARG A 319 1.04 -4.47 27.77
C ARG A 319 2.46 -4.52 27.20
N PRO A 320 3.34 -3.57 27.59
CA PRO A 320 4.66 -3.45 26.97
C PRO A 320 5.50 -4.70 27.12
N LEU A 321 6.31 -4.97 26.11
CA LEU A 321 7.40 -5.94 26.24
C LEU A 321 8.58 -5.33 27.00
N ALA A 322 9.39 -6.17 27.60
CA ALA A 322 10.64 -5.75 28.22
C ALA A 322 11.61 -5.19 27.16
N THR A 323 12.30 -4.12 27.52
CA THR A 323 13.36 -3.49 26.75
C THR A 323 14.49 -3.06 27.67
N VAL A 324 15.46 -2.30 27.18
CA VAL A 324 16.54 -1.69 27.95
C VAL A 324 16.46 -0.17 27.79
N ASN A 325 16.54 0.54 28.90
CA ASN A 325 16.71 1.99 28.88
C ASN A 325 18.12 2.31 28.35
N MET A 326 18.20 3.10 27.29
CA MET A 326 19.46 3.38 26.58
C MET A 326 20.44 4.25 27.41
N ASP A 327 19.94 5.03 28.37
CA ASP A 327 20.77 5.89 29.23
C ASP A 327 21.32 5.09 30.43
N THR A 328 20.46 4.35 31.12
CA THR A 328 20.82 3.64 32.36
C THR A 328 21.34 2.23 32.13
N LEU A 329 21.09 1.66 30.94
CA LEU A 329 21.38 0.27 30.57
C LEU A 329 20.63 -0.76 31.42
N GLU A 330 19.58 -0.36 32.11
CA GLU A 330 18.75 -1.23 32.94
C GLU A 330 17.52 -1.72 32.17
N VAL A 331 16.98 -2.86 32.63
CA VAL A 331 15.72 -3.40 32.09
C VAL A 331 14.57 -2.43 32.37
N ALA A 332 13.76 -2.17 31.36
CA ALA A 332 12.62 -1.26 31.41
C ALA A 332 11.45 -1.79 30.60
N ASP A 333 10.28 -1.19 30.77
CA ASP A 333 9.16 -1.36 29.86
C ASP A 333 9.36 -0.55 28.57
N ALA A 334 9.02 -1.10 27.42
CA ALA A 334 9.06 -0.39 26.14
C ALA A 334 8.09 0.82 26.11
N SER A 335 8.47 1.87 25.40
CA SER A 335 7.66 3.09 25.24
C SER A 335 6.23 2.77 24.78
N LYS A 336 5.27 3.49 25.36
CA LYS A 336 3.85 3.41 25.00
C LYS A 336 3.47 4.62 24.16
N GLU A 337 3.02 4.37 22.95
CA GLU A 337 2.43 5.37 22.07
C GLU A 337 0.96 5.03 21.81
N ARG A 338 0.16 6.00 21.45
CA ARG A 338 -1.21 5.74 20.96
C ARG A 338 -1.13 4.90 19.70
N SER A 339 -1.70 3.70 19.72
CA SER A 339 -1.59 2.73 18.64
C SER A 339 -2.92 2.07 18.32
N ASP A 340 -3.00 1.52 17.10
CA ASP A 340 -4.10 0.66 16.67
C ASP A 340 -3.93 -0.74 17.30
N VAL A 341 -5.04 -1.46 17.49
CA VAL A 341 -5.00 -2.90 17.80
C VAL A 341 -4.75 -3.70 16.53
N CYS A 342 -5.36 -3.27 15.42
CA CYS A 342 -5.20 -3.85 14.09
C CYS A 342 -5.14 -2.76 13.03
N ALA A 343 -4.15 -2.80 12.14
CA ALA A 343 -4.01 -1.85 11.02
C ALA A 343 -4.06 -2.54 9.65
N VAL A 344 -4.44 -3.83 9.58
CA VAL A 344 -4.50 -4.61 8.34
C VAL A 344 -5.40 -3.97 7.29
N PRO A 345 -6.63 -3.47 7.63
CA PRO A 345 -7.50 -2.81 6.65
C PRO A 345 -6.87 -1.53 6.04
N ALA A 346 -6.19 -0.73 6.86
CA ALA A 346 -5.52 0.48 6.39
C ALA A 346 -4.30 0.17 5.52
N ALA A 347 -3.53 -0.85 5.89
CA ALA A 347 -2.37 -1.31 5.13
C ALA A 347 -2.76 -1.80 3.73
N ALA A 348 -3.92 -2.42 3.59
CA ALA A 348 -4.48 -2.84 2.30
C ALA A 348 -4.68 -1.64 1.35
N VAL A 349 -5.21 -0.51 1.85
CA VAL A 349 -5.37 0.72 1.06
C VAL A 349 -4.01 1.33 0.65
N VAL A 350 -3.02 1.30 1.55
CA VAL A 350 -1.66 1.75 1.21
C VAL A 350 -1.06 0.90 0.10
N ALA A 351 -1.25 -0.42 0.18
CA ALA A 351 -0.73 -1.37 -0.81
C ALA A 351 -1.40 -1.21 -2.20
N GLU A 352 -2.68 -0.84 -2.27
CA GLU A 352 -3.31 -0.44 -3.54
C GLU A 352 -2.52 0.67 -4.23
N GLY A 353 -2.10 1.67 -3.45
CA GLY A 353 -1.33 2.80 -3.95
C GLY A 353 0.04 2.40 -4.49
N GLU A 354 0.76 1.54 -3.78
CA GLU A 354 2.08 1.07 -4.19
C GLU A 354 2.01 0.21 -5.47
N VAL A 355 1.02 -0.68 -5.54
CA VAL A 355 0.77 -1.47 -6.75
C VAL A 355 0.40 -0.55 -7.91
N ALA A 356 -0.43 0.47 -7.69
CA ALA A 356 -0.81 1.43 -8.72
C ALA A 356 0.40 2.19 -9.27
N PHE A 357 1.34 2.63 -8.43
CA PHE A 357 2.57 3.27 -8.89
C PHE A 357 3.43 2.37 -9.75
N VAL A 358 3.64 1.11 -9.35
CA VAL A 358 4.44 0.15 -10.13
C VAL A 358 3.79 -0.10 -11.49
N LEU A 359 2.47 -0.28 -11.52
CA LEU A 359 1.75 -0.51 -12.77
C LEU A 359 1.73 0.74 -13.66
N ALA A 360 1.53 1.94 -13.08
CA ALA A 360 1.59 3.19 -13.83
C ALA A 360 2.96 3.39 -14.51
N ASN A 361 4.05 3.06 -13.81
CA ASN A 361 5.39 3.07 -14.38
C ASN A 361 5.52 2.09 -15.54
N ALA A 362 5.07 0.85 -15.36
CA ALA A 362 5.13 -0.16 -16.41
C ALA A 362 4.35 0.26 -17.67
N TYR A 363 3.19 0.92 -17.50
CA TYR A 363 2.44 1.50 -18.62
C TYR A 363 3.21 2.63 -19.31
N GLN A 364 3.82 3.54 -18.56
CA GLN A 364 4.62 4.63 -19.13
C GLN A 364 5.86 4.14 -19.86
N GLU A 365 6.56 3.16 -19.31
CA GLU A 365 7.73 2.53 -19.93
C GLU A 365 7.36 1.85 -21.25
N MET A 366 6.22 1.17 -21.29
CA MET A 366 5.80 0.43 -22.48
C MET A 366 5.15 1.31 -23.55
N PHE A 367 4.37 2.32 -23.15
CA PHE A 367 3.57 3.11 -24.09
C PHE A 367 4.07 4.54 -24.26
N GLY A 368 5.01 5.01 -23.42
CA GLY A 368 5.68 6.31 -23.55
C GLY A 368 4.71 7.50 -23.60
N GLY A 369 5.23 8.63 -24.05
CA GLY A 369 4.44 9.84 -24.28
C GLY A 369 4.53 10.85 -23.13
N SER A 370 4.62 12.13 -23.50
CA SER A 370 4.58 13.27 -22.56
C SER A 370 3.15 13.71 -22.22
N CYS A 371 2.15 13.14 -22.89
CA CYS A 371 0.74 13.44 -22.65
C CYS A 371 -0.14 12.18 -22.74
N MET A 372 -1.30 12.25 -22.12
CA MET A 372 -2.27 11.15 -22.09
C MET A 372 -2.77 10.73 -23.47
N ALA A 373 -2.83 11.67 -24.43
CA ALA A 373 -3.29 11.37 -25.79
C ALA A 373 -2.35 10.38 -26.49
N ASP A 374 -1.03 10.58 -26.40
CA ASP A 374 -0.03 9.73 -27.02
C ASP A 374 -0.01 8.34 -26.37
N ILE A 375 -0.06 8.29 -25.02
CA ILE A 375 -0.12 7.03 -24.28
C ILE A 375 -1.34 6.19 -24.69
N LYS A 376 -2.51 6.84 -24.79
CA LYS A 376 -3.75 6.16 -25.22
C LYS A 376 -3.67 5.68 -26.68
N ALA A 377 -3.08 6.45 -27.57
CA ALA A 377 -2.91 6.06 -28.98
C ALA A 377 -1.99 4.84 -29.10
N ASN A 378 -0.87 4.82 -28.37
CA ASN A 378 0.08 3.71 -28.33
C ASN A 378 -0.56 2.45 -27.73
N LEU A 379 -1.29 2.58 -26.61
CA LEU A 379 -2.03 1.48 -25.99
C LEU A 379 -3.10 0.91 -26.95
N LYS A 380 -3.84 1.75 -27.66
CA LYS A 380 -4.82 1.32 -28.66
C LYS A 380 -4.17 0.54 -29.79
N SER A 381 -3.05 1.00 -30.31
CA SER A 381 -2.26 0.31 -31.34
C SER A 381 -1.78 -1.06 -30.87
N TYR A 382 -1.27 -1.12 -29.63
CA TYR A 382 -0.83 -2.38 -29.01
C TYR A 382 -1.98 -3.38 -28.87
N LYS A 383 -3.13 -2.96 -28.33
CA LYS A 383 -4.32 -3.81 -28.19
C LYS A 383 -4.81 -4.34 -29.58
N ALA A 384 -4.72 -3.54 -30.63
CA ALA A 384 -5.06 -3.95 -31.98
C ALA A 384 -4.10 -5.04 -32.52
N ARG A 385 -2.79 -4.89 -32.28
CA ARG A 385 -1.77 -5.88 -32.66
C ARG A 385 -1.97 -7.23 -31.97
N LEU A 386 -2.33 -7.23 -30.68
CA LEU A 386 -2.61 -8.47 -29.95
C LEU A 386 -3.72 -9.30 -30.57
N ARG A 387 -4.81 -8.68 -31.04
CA ARG A 387 -5.89 -9.35 -31.75
C ARG A 387 -5.44 -9.96 -33.07
N THR A 388 -4.53 -9.32 -33.77
CA THR A 388 -3.99 -9.86 -35.03
C THR A 388 -3.08 -11.08 -34.80
N MET A 389 -2.42 -11.18 -33.66
CA MET A 389 -1.56 -12.32 -33.30
C MET A 389 -2.35 -13.57 -32.90
N SER A 390 -3.65 -13.43 -32.55
CA SER A 390 -4.52 -14.54 -32.16
C SER A 390 -5.26 -15.21 -33.34
N ARG A 391 -5.01 -14.75 -34.57
CA ARG A 391 -5.62 -15.32 -35.83
C ARG A 391 -4.67 -16.36 -36.46
#